data_9c08b36a747e51d50566c95910824f96
#
_entry.id   9c08b36a747e51d50566c95910824f96
#
_cell.length_a   1.000
_cell.length_b   1.000
_cell.length_c   1.000
_cell.angle_alpha   90.00
_cell.angle_beta   90.00
_cell.angle_gamma   90.00
#
_symmetry.space_group_name_H-M   'P 1'
#
loop_
_entity.id
_entity.type
_entity.pdbx_description
1 polymer ?
#
loop_
_entity_poly.entity_id
_entity_poly.type
_entity_poly.pdbx_seq_one_letter_code
_entity_poly.pdbx_strand_id
1 'polypeptide(L)'
;EITTRLVGSEMCIRDRINIESQLTDSNSLLSFYKKLTALRKALEYKETLVYGTFAPYQEEQKNLIAYTRNGEKNLLILGNMQAQSQKVSLPGEVKEVLLNNQKAVEITEKEIILKPYQFIVLETAV
;
A
#
# COMPACT_ATOMS: atom_id res chain seq x y z
N GLU A 1 -22.17 -13.27 26.88
CA GLU A 1 -21.19 -14.22 26.48
C GLU A 1 -20.70 -14.01 25.06
N ILE A 2 -19.54 -14.48 24.79
CA ILE A 2 -18.90 -14.32 23.47
C ILE A 2 -19.78 -14.87 22.35
N THR A 3 -20.36 -16.05 22.54
CA THR A 3 -21.21 -16.68 21.53
C THR A 3 -22.39 -15.79 21.15
N THR A 4 -23.10 -15.26 22.15
CA THR A 4 -24.28 -14.42 21.92
C THR A 4 -23.90 -13.14 21.17
N ARG A 5 -22.82 -12.51 21.58
CA ARG A 5 -22.34 -11.29 20.94
C ARG A 5 -21.86 -11.54 19.51
N LEU A 6 -21.21 -12.67 19.27
CA LEU A 6 -20.68 -13.01 17.97
C LEU A 6 -21.76 -13.37 16.95
N VAL A 7 -22.92 -13.88 17.39
CA VAL A 7 -24.00 -14.25 16.46
C VAL A 7 -24.41 -13.05 15.61
N GLY A 8 -24.69 -11.91 16.23
CA GLY A 8 -25.04 -10.71 15.47
C GLY A 8 -23.89 -10.22 14.59
N SER A 9 -22.67 -10.25 15.13
CA SER A 9 -21.48 -9.84 14.38
C SER A 9 -21.18 -10.80 13.23
N GLU A 10 -21.34 -12.10 13.42
CA GLU A 10 -21.16 -13.09 12.38
C GLU A 10 -22.11 -12.88 11.21
N MET A 11 -23.36 -12.56 11.47
CA MET A 11 -24.32 -12.28 10.41
C MET A 11 -23.90 -11.08 9.57
N CYS A 12 -23.43 -10.00 10.22
CA CYS A 12 -22.90 -8.83 9.51
C CYS A 12 -21.65 -9.18 8.71
N ILE A 13 -20.77 -9.97 9.28
CA ILE A 13 -19.53 -10.40 8.62
C ILE A 13 -19.86 -11.29 7.43
N ARG A 14 -20.77 -12.24 7.56
CA ARG A 14 -21.17 -13.10 6.45
C ARG A 14 -21.76 -12.33 5.30
N ASP A 15 -22.55 -11.30 5.60
CA ASP A 15 -23.23 -10.54 4.56
C ASP A 15 -22.33 -9.50 3.88
N ARG A 16 -21.34 -8.96 4.59
CA ARG A 16 -20.55 -7.82 4.11
C ARG A 16 -19.05 -8.06 4.10
N ILE A 17 -18.51 -8.59 5.17
CA ILE A 17 -17.07 -8.73 5.38
C ILE A 17 -16.75 -10.20 5.62
N ASN A 18 -16.48 -10.91 4.56
CA ASN A 18 -16.10 -12.32 4.64
C ASN A 18 -15.20 -12.68 3.46
N ILE A 19 -14.51 -13.82 3.57
CA ILE A 19 -13.58 -14.27 2.55
C ILE A 19 -14.30 -14.58 1.25
N GLU A 20 -15.47 -15.20 1.33
CA GLU A 20 -16.24 -15.59 0.15
C GLU A 20 -16.61 -14.38 -0.71
N SER A 21 -17.15 -13.32 -0.10
CA SER A 21 -17.49 -12.10 -0.85
C SER A 21 -16.26 -11.38 -1.35
N GLN A 22 -15.13 -11.48 -0.64
CA GLN A 22 -13.89 -10.82 -1.04
C GLN A 22 -13.16 -11.53 -2.17
N LEU A 23 -13.38 -12.84 -2.34
CA LEU A 23 -12.74 -13.59 -3.43
C LEU A 23 -13.08 -13.05 -4.81
N THR A 24 -14.28 -12.53 -4.99
CA THR A 24 -14.74 -11.99 -6.27
C THR A 24 -14.66 -10.48 -6.36
N ASP A 25 -14.32 -9.81 -5.27
CA ASP A 25 -14.19 -8.36 -5.23
C ASP A 25 -12.73 -7.96 -5.37
N SER A 26 -12.36 -7.39 -6.52
CA SER A 26 -10.98 -6.97 -6.81
C SER A 26 -10.51 -5.82 -5.93
N ASN A 27 -11.42 -5.10 -5.27
CA ASN A 27 -11.09 -3.99 -4.37
C ASN A 27 -11.15 -4.39 -2.90
N SER A 28 -11.36 -5.67 -2.60
CA SER A 28 -11.44 -6.15 -1.23
C SER A 28 -10.06 -6.20 -0.56
N LEU A 29 -10.07 -6.26 0.77
CA LEU A 29 -8.86 -6.42 1.56
C LEU A 29 -8.13 -7.72 1.21
N LEU A 30 -8.86 -8.80 1.01
CA LEU A 30 -8.26 -10.09 0.61
C LEU A 30 -7.53 -9.96 -0.72
N SER A 31 -8.15 -9.34 -1.71
CA SER A 31 -7.53 -9.13 -3.02
C SER A 31 -6.29 -8.25 -2.90
N PHE A 32 -6.32 -7.23 -2.05
CA PHE A 32 -5.17 -6.38 -1.78
C PHE A 32 -4.01 -7.19 -1.17
N TYR A 33 -4.29 -8.04 -0.18
CA TYR A 33 -3.27 -8.90 0.42
C TYR A 33 -2.68 -9.90 -0.58
N LYS A 34 -3.50 -10.42 -1.48
CA LYS A 34 -3.00 -11.30 -2.55
C LYS A 34 -2.04 -10.56 -3.47
N LYS A 35 -2.36 -9.32 -3.83
CA LYS A 35 -1.47 -8.48 -4.64
C LYS A 35 -0.16 -8.17 -3.90
N LEU A 36 -0.26 -7.87 -2.62
CA LEU A 36 0.91 -7.56 -1.79
C LEU A 36 1.85 -8.76 -1.69
N THR A 37 1.33 -9.95 -1.41
CA THR A 37 2.15 -11.15 -1.33
C THR A 37 2.70 -11.56 -2.68
N ALA A 38 1.94 -11.38 -3.75
CA ALA A 38 2.42 -11.64 -5.11
C ALA A 38 3.57 -10.71 -5.49
N LEU A 39 3.48 -9.44 -5.13
CA LEU A 39 4.56 -8.48 -5.35
C LEU A 39 5.84 -8.89 -4.63
N ARG A 40 5.72 -9.30 -3.37
CA ARG A 40 6.88 -9.72 -2.58
C ARG A 40 7.54 -10.98 -3.14
N LYS A 41 6.77 -11.85 -3.77
CA LYS A 41 7.27 -13.10 -4.36
C LYS A 41 7.68 -12.94 -5.82
N ALA A 42 7.30 -11.85 -6.48
CA ALA A 42 7.63 -11.63 -7.88
C ALA A 42 9.15 -11.61 -8.07
N LEU A 43 9.65 -12.39 -9.03
CA LEU A 43 11.09 -12.51 -9.27
C LEU A 43 11.75 -11.17 -9.52
N GLU A 44 11.05 -10.28 -10.19
CA GLU A 44 11.54 -8.96 -10.55
C GLU A 44 11.84 -8.08 -9.33
N TYR A 45 11.05 -8.21 -8.27
CA TYR A 45 11.16 -7.33 -7.08
C TYR A 45 11.65 -8.07 -5.84
N LYS A 46 11.73 -9.38 -5.89
CA LYS A 46 12.10 -10.20 -4.71
C LYS A 46 13.45 -9.82 -4.15
N GLU A 47 14.43 -9.62 -5.00
CA GLU A 47 15.79 -9.24 -4.58
C GLU A 47 15.74 -7.95 -3.75
N THR A 48 15.09 -6.93 -4.27
CA THR A 48 14.97 -5.63 -3.58
C THR A 48 14.14 -5.71 -2.30
N LEU A 49 13.02 -6.40 -2.34
CA LEU A 49 12.11 -6.47 -1.19
C LEU A 49 12.65 -7.33 -0.04
N VAL A 50 13.42 -8.36 -0.35
CA VAL A 50 13.96 -9.26 0.66
C VAL A 50 15.36 -8.81 1.11
N TYR A 51 16.23 -8.47 0.19
CA TYR A 51 17.64 -8.20 0.47
C TYR A 51 18.05 -6.75 0.28
N GLY A 52 17.16 -5.91 -0.24
CA GLY A 52 17.47 -4.50 -0.49
C GLY A 52 17.74 -3.71 0.79
N THR A 53 18.41 -2.58 0.62
CA THR A 53 18.69 -1.67 1.72
C THR A 53 17.44 -0.90 2.10
N PHE A 54 17.16 -0.81 3.38
CA PHE A 54 16.08 0.01 3.93
C PHE A 54 16.62 1.39 4.28
N ALA A 55 15.92 2.43 3.90
CA ALA A 55 16.23 3.79 4.30
C ALA A 55 14.94 4.59 4.52
N PRO A 56 14.80 5.27 5.67
CA PRO A 56 13.65 6.16 5.88
C PRO A 56 13.66 7.31 4.88
N TYR A 57 12.48 7.82 4.57
CA TYR A 57 12.32 8.91 3.62
C TYR A 57 11.32 9.93 4.19
N GLN A 58 11.63 11.23 4.11
CA GLN A 58 10.76 12.29 4.62
C GLN A 58 10.34 12.10 6.09
N GLU A 59 11.29 11.74 6.94
CA GLU A 59 11.03 11.44 8.36
C GLU A 59 10.37 12.59 9.12
N GLU A 60 10.62 13.81 8.70
CA GLU A 60 10.10 15.00 9.36
C GLU A 60 8.63 15.26 9.09
N GLN A 61 8.07 14.64 8.06
CA GLN A 61 6.67 14.84 7.71
C GLN A 61 5.78 14.03 8.64
N LYS A 62 4.84 14.71 9.31
CA LYS A 62 3.95 14.08 10.28
C LYS A 62 2.91 13.21 9.61
N ASN A 63 2.54 12.13 10.29
CA ASN A 63 1.49 11.20 9.85
C ASN A 63 1.77 10.61 8.47
N LEU A 64 3.03 10.48 8.11
CA LEU A 64 3.48 9.87 6.89
C LEU A 64 4.38 8.68 7.20
N ILE A 65 4.05 7.53 6.62
CA ILE A 65 4.96 6.40 6.57
C ILE A 65 5.66 6.47 5.22
N ALA A 66 6.98 6.62 5.23
CA ALA A 66 7.75 6.69 4.00
C ALA A 66 9.11 6.04 4.20
N TYR A 67 9.45 5.16 3.29
CA TYR A 67 10.76 4.54 3.27
C TYR A 67 11.09 4.03 1.88
N THR A 68 12.36 3.77 1.65
CA THR A 68 12.85 3.22 0.39
C THR A 68 13.45 1.84 0.61
N ARG A 69 13.31 1.01 -0.41
CA ARG A 69 14.03 -0.27 -0.51
C ARG A 69 14.87 -0.21 -1.77
N ASN A 70 16.16 -0.25 -1.64
CA ASN A 70 17.08 -0.09 -2.74
C ASN A 70 17.89 -1.37 -2.98
N GLY A 71 17.95 -1.81 -4.20
CA GLY A 71 18.66 -3.00 -4.64
C GLY A 71 18.74 -2.97 -6.16
N GLU A 72 18.45 -4.07 -6.80
CA GLU A 72 18.36 -4.11 -8.28
C GLU A 72 17.30 -3.14 -8.79
N LYS A 73 16.23 -2.99 -8.03
CA LYS A 73 15.17 -2.02 -8.28
C LYS A 73 15.13 -1.04 -7.12
N ASN A 74 14.65 0.16 -7.37
CA ASN A 74 14.46 1.16 -6.32
C ASN A 74 12.98 1.34 -6.07
N LEU A 75 12.55 1.02 -4.87
CA LEU A 75 11.15 1.07 -4.48
C LEU A 75 10.93 2.14 -3.41
N LEU A 76 9.87 2.90 -3.57
CA LEU A 76 9.44 3.92 -2.60
C LEU A 76 8.07 3.51 -2.06
N ILE A 77 7.98 3.36 -0.76
CA ILE A 77 6.75 2.98 -0.07
C ILE A 77 6.26 4.18 0.71
N LEU A 78 5.03 4.58 0.44
CA LEU A 78 4.41 5.75 1.05
C LEU A 78 3.06 5.38 1.65
N GLY A 79 2.75 5.95 2.81
CA GLY A 79 1.46 5.77 3.45
C GLY A 79 1.02 7.04 4.17
N ASN A 80 -0.17 7.52 3.85
CA ASN A 80 -0.77 8.67 4.52
C ASN A 80 -1.62 8.19 5.69
N MET A 81 -1.20 8.53 6.90
CA MET A 81 -1.84 8.08 8.14
C MET A 81 -2.77 9.14 8.72
N GLN A 82 -3.39 9.94 7.88
CA GLN A 82 -4.33 10.97 8.35
C GLN A 82 -5.55 11.10 7.43
N ALA A 83 -6.57 11.77 7.92
CA ALA A 83 -7.82 11.98 7.20
C ALA A 83 -7.79 13.13 6.20
N GLN A 84 -6.62 13.70 5.95
CA GLN A 84 -6.41 14.78 5.00
C GLN A 84 -5.35 14.36 3.99
N SER A 85 -5.44 14.88 2.77
CA SER A 85 -4.44 14.62 1.74
C SER A 85 -3.09 15.22 2.13
N GLN A 86 -2.02 14.57 1.71
CA GLN A 86 -0.64 15.05 1.92
C GLN A 86 0.10 15.09 0.59
N LYS A 87 0.95 16.09 0.44
CA LYS A 87 1.91 16.15 -0.66
C LYS A 87 3.24 15.58 -0.20
N VAL A 88 3.85 14.76 -1.02
CA VAL A 88 5.15 14.18 -0.76
C VAL A 88 6.05 14.42 -1.97
N SER A 89 7.23 14.97 -1.72
CA SER A 89 8.23 15.13 -2.77
C SER A 89 8.79 13.79 -3.18
N LEU A 90 8.96 13.57 -4.47
CA LEU A 90 9.51 12.33 -5.00
C LEU A 90 11.04 12.45 -5.16
N PRO A 91 11.79 11.37 -4.88
CA PRO A 91 13.25 11.40 -5.02
C PRO A 91 13.70 11.35 -6.48
N GLY A 92 12.83 10.95 -7.38
CA GLY A 92 13.13 10.84 -8.79
C GLY A 92 11.90 10.48 -9.59
N GLU A 93 12.10 10.16 -10.86
CA GLU A 93 11.01 9.77 -11.74
C GLU A 93 10.36 8.46 -11.29
N VAL A 94 9.03 8.42 -11.30
CA VAL A 94 8.26 7.20 -11.02
C VAL A 94 8.15 6.41 -12.30
N LYS A 95 8.65 5.18 -12.28
CA LYS A 95 8.55 4.27 -13.42
C LYS A 95 7.23 3.54 -13.45
N GLU A 96 6.75 3.09 -12.30
CA GLU A 96 5.54 2.30 -12.23
C GLU A 96 4.93 2.36 -10.84
N VAL A 97 3.60 2.31 -10.78
CA VAL A 97 2.85 2.14 -9.52
C VAL A 97 2.59 0.65 -9.35
N LEU A 98 3.24 0.04 -8.36
CA LEU A 98 3.16 -1.40 -8.15
C LEU A 98 1.98 -1.82 -7.31
N LEU A 99 1.59 -1.00 -6.35
CA LEU A 99 0.51 -1.30 -5.43
C LEU A 99 -0.13 0.00 -4.95
N ASN A 100 -1.45 0.01 -4.85
CA ASN A 100 -2.21 1.18 -4.41
C ASN A 100 -3.54 0.72 -3.84
N ASN A 101 -3.88 1.20 -2.64
CA ASN A 101 -5.13 0.85 -1.97
C ASN A 101 -6.29 1.79 -2.30
N GLN A 102 -6.06 2.80 -3.13
CA GLN A 102 -7.09 3.73 -3.61
C GLN A 102 -7.31 3.53 -5.10
N LYS A 103 -8.39 4.11 -5.63
CA LYS A 103 -8.74 3.95 -7.05
C LYS A 103 -7.89 4.81 -7.99
N ALA A 104 -7.39 5.93 -7.50
CA ALA A 104 -6.66 6.89 -8.32
C ALA A 104 -5.36 7.30 -7.65
N VAL A 105 -4.40 7.70 -8.47
CA VAL A 105 -3.11 8.21 -8.02
C VAL A 105 -2.88 9.57 -8.68
N GLU A 106 -2.54 10.56 -7.86
CA GLU A 106 -2.22 11.90 -8.35
C GLU A 106 -0.71 12.12 -8.25
N ILE A 107 -0.01 11.94 -9.35
CA ILE A 107 1.44 12.07 -9.44
C ILE A 107 1.80 13.15 -10.46
N THR A 108 2.71 14.04 -10.07
CA THR A 108 3.38 14.97 -10.97
C THR A 108 4.84 14.53 -11.13
N GLU A 109 5.62 15.26 -11.91
CA GLU A 109 7.04 14.89 -12.12
C GLU A 109 7.86 14.89 -10.83
N LYS A 110 7.50 15.71 -9.85
CA LYS A 110 8.29 15.92 -8.64
C LYS A 110 7.56 15.60 -7.35
N GLU A 111 6.25 15.45 -7.38
CA GLU A 111 5.43 15.29 -6.19
C GLU A 111 4.33 14.27 -6.40
N ILE A 112 3.89 13.67 -5.31
CA ILE A 112 2.70 12.84 -5.28
C ILE A 112 1.75 13.39 -4.22
N ILE A 113 0.46 13.39 -4.53
CA ILE A 113 -0.58 13.74 -3.56
C ILE A 113 -1.22 12.45 -3.07
N LEU A 114 -1.03 12.15 -1.80
CA LEU A 114 -1.63 11.00 -1.16
C LEU A 114 -2.99 11.38 -0.59
N LYS A 115 -4.01 10.65 -0.99
CA LYS A 115 -5.36 10.82 -0.43
C LYS A 115 -5.39 10.30 1.01
N PRO A 116 -6.44 10.65 1.80
CA PRO A 116 -6.55 10.13 3.16
C PRO A 116 -6.38 8.61 3.19
N TYR A 117 -5.50 8.15 4.07
CA TYR A 117 -5.19 6.74 4.29
C TYR A 117 -4.75 5.97 3.02
N GLN A 118 -4.19 6.66 2.06
CA GLN A 118 -3.64 6.03 0.85
C GLN A 118 -2.27 5.44 1.14
N PHE A 119 -2.08 4.18 0.75
CA PHE A 119 -0.80 3.48 0.80
C PHE A 119 -0.42 3.06 -0.61
N ILE A 120 0.81 3.32 -0.97
CA ILE A 120 1.26 3.10 -2.34
C ILE A 120 2.70 2.61 -2.36
N VAL A 121 3.00 1.72 -3.30
CA VAL A 121 4.35 1.25 -3.58
C VAL A 121 4.69 1.65 -5.01
N LEU A 122 5.80 2.37 -5.16
CA LEU A 122 6.25 2.90 -6.44
C LEU A 122 7.62 2.33 -6.79
N GLU A 123 7.83 2.07 -8.07
CA GLU A 123 9.17 1.85 -8.60
C GLU A 123 9.68 3.20 -9.12
N THR A 124 10.86 3.61 -8.66
CA THR A 124 11.46 4.88 -9.04
C THR A 124 12.78 4.67 -9.77
N ALA A 125 13.21 5.72 -10.50
CA ALA A 125 14.47 5.69 -11.21
C ALA A 125 15.70 5.85 -10.29
N VAL A 126 15.46 6.30 -9.06
CA VAL A 126 16.54 6.58 -8.09
C VAL A 126 16.25 5.89 -6.78
#